data_24c4028d2f6934ce22b3b3a4b0b95af5
#
_entry.id   24c4028d2f6934ce22b3b3a4b0b95af5
#
_cell.length_a   1.000
_cell.length_b   1.000
_cell.length_c   1.000
_cell.angle_alpha   90.00
_cell.angle_beta   90.00
_cell.angle_gamma   90.00
#
_symmetry.space_group_name_H-M   'P 1'
#
loop_
_entity.id
_entity.type
_entity.pdbx_description
1 polymer ?
#
loop_
_entity_poly.entity_id
_entity_poly.type
_entity_poly.pdbx_seq_one_letter_code
_entity_poly.pdbx_strand_id
1 'polypeptide(L)'
;MVSCISIVKTLQNTNIEIRGLGTIEVYPTTIEVGNNCVAARCHVVGTEGDMIIKCYHRRHPDDMFLESANYYLDALRVVELTGSVEYVDVVLSQWVAGDALDVVLYNGDFDYAVLSRAFDRMAYNHKRGKVVHGDVKPENIVVTPDGEMQLVDNDLSPRENVWGYNAIEYGSSLYTHRNRRIRRTDEHTDDYPLALISVLLAAMAIDERCFSRSTSISENITIAMELLHKAGDTLHYNIALAIQSSIMGKVDWLEELLAKCVK
;
A
#
# COMPACT_ATOMS: atom_id res chain seq x y z
N MET A 1 0.70 12.69 22.98
CA MET A 1 0.92 11.41 22.23
C MET A 1 0.24 10.33 23.01
N VAL A 2 -0.72 9.67 22.42
CA VAL A 2 -1.51 8.61 23.06
C VAL A 2 -0.77 7.29 22.99
N SER A 3 -0.83 6.48 24.04
CA SER A 3 -0.19 5.17 24.06
C SER A 3 -0.91 4.17 23.14
N CYS A 4 -0.16 3.47 22.29
CA CYS A 4 -0.72 2.37 21.49
C CYS A 4 -1.45 1.33 22.35
N ILE A 5 -0.92 1.04 23.56
CA ILE A 5 -1.54 0.08 24.49
C ILE A 5 -2.95 0.54 24.90
N SER A 6 -3.13 1.84 25.15
CA SER A 6 -4.42 2.39 25.52
C SER A 6 -5.42 2.39 24.37
N ILE A 7 -4.94 2.62 23.13
CA ILE A 7 -5.77 2.47 21.93
C ILE A 7 -6.19 1.01 21.74
N VAL A 8 -5.25 0.06 21.83
CA VAL A 8 -5.55 -1.39 21.74
C VAL A 8 -6.61 -1.80 22.75
N LYS A 9 -6.46 -1.38 24.03
CA LYS A 9 -7.47 -1.67 25.07
C LYS A 9 -8.83 -1.08 24.75
N THR A 10 -8.87 0.11 24.13
CA THR A 10 -10.13 0.73 23.71
C THR A 10 -10.77 -0.08 22.57
N LEU A 11 -9.98 -0.47 21.56
CA LEU A 11 -10.45 -1.27 20.42
C LEU A 11 -10.84 -2.73 20.78
N GLN A 12 -10.39 -3.23 21.93
CA GLN A 12 -10.82 -4.54 22.44
C GLN A 12 -12.26 -4.55 22.94
N ASN A 13 -12.89 -3.39 23.14
CA ASN A 13 -14.32 -3.31 23.37
C ASN A 13 -15.04 -3.52 22.03
N THR A 14 -16.09 -4.35 22.04
CA THR A 14 -16.79 -4.73 20.80
C THR A 14 -17.62 -3.61 20.20
N ASN A 15 -18.13 -2.69 21.03
CA ASN A 15 -18.93 -1.54 20.60
C ASN A 15 -18.24 -0.26 21.02
N ILE A 16 -17.85 0.56 20.05
CA ILE A 16 -17.11 1.80 20.26
C ILE A 16 -17.83 2.94 19.59
N GLU A 17 -17.95 4.06 20.29
CA GLU A 17 -18.50 5.27 19.74
C GLU A 17 -17.39 6.11 19.10
N ILE A 18 -17.56 6.43 17.83
CA ILE A 18 -16.68 7.32 17.07
C ILE A 18 -17.41 8.63 16.83
N ARG A 19 -16.85 9.70 17.35
CA ARG A 19 -17.43 11.04 17.23
C ARG A 19 -17.56 11.45 15.76
N GLY A 20 -18.76 11.83 15.36
CA GLY A 20 -19.06 12.23 13.98
C GLY A 20 -19.40 11.08 13.03
N LEU A 21 -19.20 9.83 13.47
CA LEU A 21 -19.53 8.63 12.68
C LEU A 21 -20.70 7.84 13.30
N GLY A 22 -20.64 7.60 14.62
CA GLY A 22 -21.56 6.73 15.36
C GLY A 22 -20.86 5.49 15.92
N THR A 23 -21.62 4.43 16.16
CA THR A 23 -21.12 3.20 16.77
C THR A 23 -20.49 2.29 15.73
N ILE A 24 -19.34 1.71 16.07
CA ILE A 24 -18.67 0.66 15.31
C ILE A 24 -18.57 -0.61 16.15
N GLU A 25 -18.62 -1.76 15.48
CA GLU A 25 -18.31 -3.07 16.04
C GLU A 25 -16.92 -3.49 15.58
N VAL A 26 -15.97 -3.58 16.51
CA VAL A 26 -14.58 -3.96 16.19
C VAL A 26 -14.44 -5.47 16.31
N TYR A 27 -13.66 -6.06 15.40
CA TYR A 27 -13.22 -7.46 15.46
C TYR A 27 -11.89 -7.55 16.23
N PRO A 28 -11.86 -7.87 17.54
CA PRO A 28 -10.66 -7.72 18.38
C PRO A 28 -9.46 -8.58 17.93
N THR A 29 -9.71 -9.68 17.23
CA THR A 29 -8.66 -10.58 16.70
C THR A 29 -7.90 -10.00 15.51
N THR A 30 -8.37 -8.88 14.96
CA THR A 30 -7.76 -8.21 13.81
C THR A 30 -6.97 -6.96 14.19
N ILE A 31 -6.78 -6.70 15.49
CA ILE A 31 -6.08 -5.51 15.97
C ILE A 31 -4.58 -5.65 15.68
N GLU A 32 -4.04 -4.71 14.93
CA GLU A 32 -2.64 -4.62 14.57
C GLU A 32 -2.05 -3.29 15.02
N VAL A 33 -0.79 -3.32 15.48
CA VAL A 33 -0.06 -2.14 15.93
C VAL A 33 1.00 -1.79 14.91
N GLY A 34 0.78 -0.71 14.17
CA GLY A 34 1.75 -0.15 13.25
C GLY A 34 2.61 0.96 13.87
N ASN A 35 3.48 1.54 13.05
CA ASN A 35 4.40 2.60 13.48
C ASN A 35 3.68 3.92 13.84
N ASN A 36 2.60 4.24 13.16
CA ASN A 36 1.89 5.52 13.26
C ASN A 36 0.47 5.37 13.83
N CYS A 37 -0.15 4.20 13.68
CA CYS A 37 -1.51 3.94 14.10
C CYS A 37 -1.69 2.54 14.67
N VAL A 38 -2.83 2.33 15.30
CA VAL A 38 -3.40 1.01 15.61
C VAL A 38 -4.55 0.79 14.66
N ALA A 39 -4.55 -0.30 13.92
CA ALA A 39 -5.57 -0.66 12.95
C ALA A 39 -6.40 -1.85 13.42
N ALA A 40 -7.65 -1.93 12.97
CA ALA A 40 -8.50 -3.09 13.18
C ALA A 40 -9.59 -3.17 12.11
N ARG A 41 -10.05 -4.37 11.78
CA ARG A 41 -11.28 -4.54 11.01
C ARG A 41 -12.49 -4.24 11.89
N CYS A 42 -13.47 -3.56 11.35
CA CYS A 42 -14.70 -3.19 12.05
C CYS A 42 -15.89 -3.17 11.10
N HIS A 43 -17.08 -3.10 11.69
CA HIS A 43 -18.34 -2.85 11.00
C HIS A 43 -18.95 -1.56 11.56
N VAL A 44 -19.37 -0.66 10.68
CA VAL A 44 -20.09 0.56 11.09
C VAL A 44 -21.58 0.22 11.19
N VAL A 45 -22.16 0.38 12.38
CA VAL A 45 -23.57 0.02 12.61
C VAL A 45 -24.51 0.79 11.68
N GLY A 46 -25.31 0.04 10.93
CA GLY A 46 -26.25 0.62 9.97
C GLY A 46 -25.71 0.83 8.55
N THR A 47 -24.50 0.38 8.26
CA THR A 47 -23.93 0.38 6.90
C THR A 47 -23.77 -1.04 6.37
N GLU A 48 -23.49 -1.18 5.07
CA GLU A 48 -23.13 -2.46 4.47
C GLU A 48 -21.61 -2.60 4.37
N GLY A 49 -21.13 -3.84 4.55
CA GLY A 49 -19.72 -4.20 4.43
C GLY A 49 -18.86 -3.83 5.64
N ASP A 50 -17.67 -4.37 5.65
CA ASP A 50 -16.68 -4.13 6.68
C ASP A 50 -15.70 -3.02 6.28
N MET A 51 -15.11 -2.41 7.29
CA MET A 51 -14.16 -1.31 7.17
C MET A 51 -12.87 -1.66 7.94
N ILE A 52 -11.82 -0.95 7.64
CA ILE A 52 -10.63 -0.82 8.50
C ILE A 52 -10.71 0.51 9.23
N ILE A 53 -10.63 0.46 10.56
CA ILE A 53 -10.40 1.64 11.38
C ILE A 53 -8.92 1.76 11.67
N LYS A 54 -8.36 2.96 11.49
CA LYS A 54 -6.99 3.33 11.87
C LYS A 54 -7.05 4.46 12.88
N CYS A 55 -6.48 4.22 14.06
CA CYS A 55 -6.43 5.17 15.19
C CYS A 55 -5.01 5.68 15.32
N TYR A 56 -4.78 6.95 15.03
CA TYR A 56 -3.45 7.56 15.00
C TYR A 56 -3.01 8.01 16.39
N HIS A 57 -1.91 7.46 16.88
CA HIS A 57 -1.35 7.83 18.20
C HIS A 57 -0.55 9.14 18.18
N ARG A 58 -0.34 9.73 17.01
CA ARG A 58 0.25 11.06 16.80
C ARG A 58 -0.67 11.87 15.91
N ARG A 59 -0.88 13.14 16.27
CA ARG A 59 -1.54 14.06 15.35
C ARG A 59 -0.68 14.26 14.11
N HIS A 60 -1.30 14.10 12.98
CA HIS A 60 -0.73 14.52 11.70
C HIS A 60 -1.04 16.01 11.47
N PRO A 61 -0.23 16.75 10.68
CA PRO A 61 -0.55 18.12 10.30
C PRO A 61 -1.92 18.19 9.63
N ASP A 62 -2.77 19.10 10.09
CA ASP A 62 -4.18 19.25 9.71
C ASP A 62 -4.43 19.37 8.20
N ASP A 63 -3.41 19.79 7.43
CA ASP A 63 -3.55 20.16 6.03
C ASP A 63 -3.63 18.98 5.04
N MET A 64 -3.34 17.75 5.48
CA MET A 64 -3.20 16.62 4.57
C MET A 64 -4.42 15.70 4.50
N PHE A 65 -5.30 15.75 5.51
CA PHE A 65 -6.43 14.81 5.65
C PHE A 65 -7.80 15.44 5.46
N LEU A 66 -7.90 16.77 5.49
CA LEU A 66 -9.16 17.52 5.53
C LEU A 66 -10.10 17.26 4.35
N GLU A 67 -9.64 16.60 3.31
CA GLU A 67 -10.46 16.26 2.14
C GLU A 67 -10.82 14.78 2.02
N SER A 68 -10.36 13.91 2.92
CA SER A 68 -10.82 12.53 2.97
C SER A 68 -12.18 12.47 3.65
N ALA A 69 -13.21 12.01 2.95
CA ALA A 69 -14.55 11.85 3.50
C ALA A 69 -14.63 10.89 4.70
N ASN A 70 -13.54 10.17 4.97
CA ASN A 70 -13.45 9.12 5.98
C ASN A 70 -12.49 9.46 7.12
N TYR A 71 -12.12 10.73 7.28
CA TYR A 71 -11.22 11.18 8.34
C TYR A 71 -12.00 11.92 9.44
N TYR A 72 -11.80 11.52 10.69
CA TYR A 72 -12.51 12.01 11.85
C TYR A 72 -11.51 12.51 12.90
N LEU A 73 -11.50 13.83 13.14
CA LEU A 73 -10.62 14.50 14.10
C LEU A 73 -11.12 14.27 15.54
N ASP A 74 -10.17 14.01 16.46
CA ASP A 74 -10.46 13.83 17.89
C ASP A 74 -11.69 12.91 18.13
N ALA A 75 -11.78 11.82 17.35
CA ALA A 75 -13.00 11.06 17.22
C ALA A 75 -13.11 9.88 18.19
N LEU A 76 -11.99 9.23 18.52
CA LEU A 76 -11.97 8.11 19.45
C LEU A 76 -11.49 8.57 20.83
N ARG A 77 -12.34 8.39 21.85
CA ARG A 77 -12.00 8.62 23.25
C ARG A 77 -11.16 7.46 23.80
N VAL A 78 -9.97 7.76 24.25
CA VAL A 78 -9.02 6.80 24.83
C VAL A 78 -8.75 7.16 26.29
N VAL A 79 -8.76 6.17 27.19
CA VAL A 79 -8.35 6.33 28.57
C VAL A 79 -6.94 5.79 28.71
N GLU A 80 -6.00 6.68 29.03
CA GLU A 80 -4.60 6.33 29.24
C GLU A 80 -4.40 5.51 30.52
N LEU A 81 -3.28 4.81 30.60
CA LEU A 81 -2.91 4.03 31.80
C LEU A 81 -2.76 4.90 33.04
N THR A 82 -2.50 6.18 32.87
CA THR A 82 -2.43 7.21 33.92
C THR A 82 -3.80 7.66 34.40
N GLY A 83 -4.88 7.25 33.72
CA GLY A 83 -6.26 7.67 33.98
C GLY A 83 -6.65 8.97 33.25
N SER A 84 -5.74 9.64 32.54
CA SER A 84 -6.10 10.77 31.70
C SER A 84 -6.97 10.34 30.52
N VAL A 85 -7.83 11.25 30.03
CA VAL A 85 -8.67 11.05 28.86
C VAL A 85 -8.06 11.83 27.71
N GLU A 86 -7.82 11.13 26.64
CA GLU A 86 -7.28 11.68 25.39
C GLU A 86 -8.24 11.35 24.24
N TYR A 87 -8.09 12.07 23.14
CA TYR A 87 -8.81 11.82 21.90
C TYR A 87 -7.82 11.62 20.76
N VAL A 88 -8.09 10.64 19.91
CA VAL A 88 -7.25 10.35 18.76
C VAL A 88 -8.03 10.48 17.46
N ASP A 89 -7.30 10.80 16.43
CA ASP A 89 -7.83 10.89 15.06
C ASP A 89 -8.06 9.49 14.51
N VAL A 90 -9.12 9.36 13.73
CA VAL A 90 -9.56 8.09 13.15
C VAL A 90 -9.70 8.25 11.64
N VAL A 91 -9.19 7.27 10.90
CA VAL A 91 -9.45 7.09 9.48
C VAL A 91 -10.21 5.78 9.28
N LEU A 92 -11.20 5.80 8.40
CA LEU A 92 -11.91 4.60 7.95
C LEU A 92 -11.63 4.36 6.47
N SER A 93 -11.24 3.15 6.14
CA SER A 93 -11.11 2.69 4.76
C SER A 93 -11.91 1.41 4.55
N GLN A 94 -12.27 1.13 3.30
CA GLN A 94 -13.01 -0.08 2.97
C GLN A 94 -12.13 -1.30 3.24
N TRP A 95 -12.71 -2.33 3.87
CA TRP A 95 -12.08 -3.64 3.95
C TRP A 95 -12.09 -4.31 2.57
N VAL A 96 -10.92 -4.76 2.12
CA VAL A 96 -10.77 -5.57 0.91
C VAL A 96 -10.56 -7.02 1.33
N ALA A 97 -11.45 -7.91 0.94
CA ALA A 97 -11.30 -9.33 1.22
C ALA A 97 -10.20 -9.94 0.34
N GLY A 98 -9.34 -10.75 0.94
CA GLY A 98 -8.22 -11.41 0.27
C GLY A 98 -7.00 -11.47 1.15
N ASP A 99 -5.88 -11.93 0.57
CA ASP A 99 -4.58 -12.01 1.22
C ASP A 99 -3.62 -10.96 0.64
N ALA A 100 -2.74 -10.42 1.46
CA ALA A 100 -1.70 -9.53 0.97
C ALA A 100 -0.75 -10.27 0.01
N LEU A 101 -0.25 -9.56 -1.00
CA LEU A 101 0.57 -10.17 -2.06
C LEU A 101 1.84 -10.83 -1.51
N ASP A 102 2.46 -10.30 -0.46
CA ASP A 102 3.61 -10.92 0.20
C ASP A 102 3.25 -12.28 0.83
N VAL A 103 2.07 -12.40 1.43
CA VAL A 103 1.54 -13.67 1.97
C VAL A 103 1.27 -14.67 0.85
N VAL A 104 0.65 -14.22 -0.24
CA VAL A 104 0.40 -15.05 -1.43
C VAL A 104 1.71 -15.56 -2.03
N LEU A 105 2.72 -14.68 -2.18
CA LEU A 105 4.04 -15.06 -2.68
C LEU A 105 4.78 -16.01 -1.75
N TYR A 106 4.63 -15.84 -0.43
CA TYR A 106 5.23 -16.73 0.56
C TYR A 106 4.63 -18.13 0.53
N ASN A 107 3.32 -18.26 0.39
CA ASN A 107 2.62 -19.53 0.35
C ASN A 107 2.88 -20.31 -0.94
N GLY A 108 3.13 -19.63 -2.06
CA GLY A 108 3.52 -20.27 -3.32
C GLY A 108 2.40 -21.04 -4.05
N ASP A 109 1.15 -20.86 -3.65
CA ASP A 109 -0.01 -21.63 -4.17
C ASP A 109 -0.73 -20.92 -5.35
N PHE A 110 -0.07 -19.98 -6.00
CA PHE A 110 -0.67 -19.16 -7.06
C PHE A 110 0.07 -19.31 -8.39
N ASP A 111 -0.68 -19.15 -9.50
CA ASP A 111 -0.09 -18.99 -10.85
C ASP A 111 0.49 -17.59 -11.00
N TYR A 112 1.81 -17.50 -11.04
CA TYR A 112 2.53 -16.23 -11.20
C TYR A 112 2.18 -15.49 -12.49
N ALA A 113 1.79 -16.18 -13.56
CA ALA A 113 1.35 -15.52 -14.77
C ALA A 113 -0.02 -14.84 -14.58
N VAL A 114 -0.87 -15.38 -13.75
CA VAL A 114 -2.14 -14.74 -13.36
C VAL A 114 -1.85 -13.53 -12.48
N LEU A 115 -0.99 -13.68 -11.47
CA LEU A 115 -0.59 -12.58 -10.59
C LEU A 115 0.05 -11.42 -11.36
N SER A 116 0.97 -11.72 -12.28
CA SER A 116 1.63 -10.69 -13.11
C SER A 116 0.60 -9.87 -13.90
N ARG A 117 -0.33 -10.53 -14.60
CA ARG A 117 -1.38 -9.83 -15.35
C ARG A 117 -2.33 -9.02 -14.47
N ALA A 118 -2.72 -9.55 -13.30
CA ALA A 118 -3.58 -8.84 -12.35
C ALA A 118 -2.86 -7.59 -11.80
N PHE A 119 -1.58 -7.74 -11.47
CA PHE A 119 -0.76 -6.62 -11.03
C PHE A 119 -0.63 -5.53 -12.08
N ASP A 120 -0.33 -5.90 -13.34
CA ASP A 120 -0.19 -4.92 -14.42
C ASP A 120 -1.48 -4.14 -14.66
N ARG A 121 -2.65 -4.81 -14.56
CA ARG A 121 -3.96 -4.12 -14.63
C ARG A 121 -4.15 -3.13 -13.49
N MET A 122 -3.85 -3.55 -12.25
CA MET A 122 -3.91 -2.68 -11.08
C MET A 122 -2.97 -1.48 -11.24
N ALA A 123 -1.70 -1.73 -11.57
CA ALA A 123 -0.68 -0.69 -11.75
C ALA A 123 -1.05 0.31 -12.86
N TYR A 124 -1.57 -0.18 -13.99
CA TYR A 124 -2.06 0.66 -15.06
C TYR A 124 -3.21 1.56 -14.62
N ASN A 125 -4.22 0.98 -13.94
CA ASN A 125 -5.36 1.72 -13.44
C ASN A 125 -4.95 2.78 -12.41
N HIS A 126 -4.01 2.44 -11.52
CA HIS A 126 -3.45 3.35 -10.54
C HIS A 126 -2.77 4.56 -11.22
N LYS A 127 -1.88 4.32 -12.18
CA LYS A 127 -1.21 5.41 -12.92
C LYS A 127 -2.19 6.28 -13.68
N ARG A 128 -3.16 5.67 -14.34
CA ARG A 128 -4.21 6.38 -15.09
C ARG A 128 -5.11 7.22 -14.17
N GLY A 129 -5.34 6.77 -12.94
CA GLY A 129 -6.11 7.51 -11.93
C GLY A 129 -5.42 8.76 -11.41
N LYS A 130 -4.13 8.93 -11.72
CA LYS A 130 -3.29 10.04 -11.23
C LYS A 130 -3.29 10.19 -9.70
N VAL A 131 -3.48 9.08 -9.01
CA VAL A 131 -3.39 9.03 -7.55
C VAL A 131 -1.98 8.63 -7.18
N VAL A 132 -1.41 9.22 -6.15
CA VAL A 132 -0.13 8.83 -5.58
C VAL A 132 -0.38 8.11 -4.28
N HIS A 133 0.15 6.89 -4.15
CA HIS A 133 0.05 6.08 -2.94
C HIS A 133 1.17 6.41 -1.95
N GLY A 134 2.40 6.48 -2.42
CA GLY A 134 3.58 6.83 -1.61
C GLY A 134 4.23 5.67 -0.86
N ASP A 135 3.54 4.53 -0.67
CA ASP A 135 4.08 3.33 -0.03
C ASP A 135 3.61 2.05 -0.74
N VAL A 136 3.80 1.99 -2.07
CA VAL A 136 3.49 0.79 -2.85
C VAL A 136 4.49 -0.32 -2.51
N LYS A 137 3.97 -1.43 -1.99
CA LYS A 137 4.72 -2.64 -1.62
C LYS A 137 3.78 -3.85 -1.57
N PRO A 138 4.28 -5.09 -1.62
CA PRO A 138 3.43 -6.28 -1.61
C PRO A 138 2.48 -6.38 -0.41
N GLU A 139 2.88 -5.91 0.76
CA GLU A 139 2.04 -5.89 1.97
C GLU A 139 0.81 -4.97 1.83
N ASN A 140 0.89 -3.96 0.95
CA ASN A 140 -0.19 -3.01 0.68
C ASN A 140 -0.97 -3.35 -0.60
N ILE A 141 -0.83 -4.56 -1.13
CA ILE A 141 -1.56 -5.07 -2.30
C ILE A 141 -2.33 -6.31 -1.89
N VAL A 142 -3.66 -6.25 -1.94
CA VAL A 142 -4.52 -7.40 -1.64
C VAL A 142 -4.85 -8.14 -2.93
N VAL A 143 -4.61 -9.44 -2.93
CA VAL A 143 -5.08 -10.38 -3.95
C VAL A 143 -6.45 -10.87 -3.53
N THR A 144 -7.47 -10.49 -4.26
CA THR A 144 -8.86 -10.83 -3.96
C THR A 144 -9.17 -12.29 -4.34
N PRO A 145 -10.25 -12.90 -3.80
CA PRO A 145 -10.60 -14.30 -4.11
C PRO A 145 -10.88 -14.59 -5.58
N ASP A 146 -11.23 -13.58 -6.38
CA ASP A 146 -11.40 -13.67 -7.82
C ASP A 146 -10.11 -13.44 -8.62
N GLY A 147 -8.98 -13.26 -7.93
CA GLY A 147 -7.64 -13.13 -8.51
C GLY A 147 -7.31 -11.72 -9.03
N GLU A 148 -8.14 -10.72 -8.75
CA GLU A 148 -7.80 -9.33 -9.01
C GLU A 148 -6.90 -8.76 -7.90
N MET A 149 -6.28 -7.62 -8.17
CA MET A 149 -5.44 -6.94 -7.18
C MET A 149 -5.93 -5.54 -6.88
N GLN A 150 -5.83 -5.15 -5.61
CA GLN A 150 -6.20 -3.83 -5.15
C GLN A 150 -5.13 -3.27 -4.21
N LEU A 151 -4.71 -2.02 -4.46
CA LEU A 151 -3.90 -1.25 -3.53
C LEU A 151 -4.76 -0.83 -2.34
N VAL A 152 -4.21 -1.05 -1.15
CA VAL A 152 -4.81 -0.67 0.14
C VAL A 152 -3.83 0.19 0.93
N ASP A 153 -4.27 0.76 2.04
CA ASP A 153 -3.44 1.65 2.88
C ASP A 153 -3.04 2.96 2.20
N ASN A 154 -3.99 3.58 1.50
CA ASN A 154 -3.79 4.84 0.78
C ASN A 154 -4.35 6.07 1.51
N ASP A 155 -4.62 5.94 2.80
CA ASP A 155 -5.29 6.99 3.60
C ASP A 155 -4.45 8.27 3.72
N LEU A 156 -3.13 8.12 3.65
CA LEU A 156 -2.16 9.21 3.75
C LEU A 156 -1.62 9.64 2.38
N SER A 157 -2.23 9.17 1.30
CA SER A 157 -1.80 9.50 -0.05
C SER A 157 -2.00 10.99 -0.32
N PRO A 158 -0.96 11.70 -0.74
CA PRO A 158 -1.08 13.11 -1.07
C PRO A 158 -1.94 13.26 -2.31
N ARG A 159 -2.86 14.21 -2.28
CA ARG A 159 -3.64 14.57 -3.46
C ARG A 159 -2.84 15.46 -4.41
N GLU A 160 -3.30 15.59 -5.64
CA GLU A 160 -2.63 16.37 -6.69
C GLU A 160 -2.32 17.83 -6.27
N ASN A 161 -3.19 18.42 -5.45
CA ASN A 161 -3.02 19.78 -4.95
C ASN A 161 -1.94 19.93 -3.87
N VAL A 162 -1.43 18.84 -3.31
CA VAL A 162 -0.36 18.84 -2.30
C VAL A 162 0.97 18.30 -2.84
N TRP A 163 1.08 18.09 -4.14
CA TRP A 163 2.32 17.68 -4.77
C TRP A 163 3.45 18.69 -4.50
N GLY A 164 4.63 18.15 -4.26
CA GLY A 164 5.80 18.95 -3.92
C GLY A 164 5.99 19.19 -2.41
N TYR A 165 5.06 18.77 -1.57
CA TYR A 165 5.23 18.75 -0.12
C TYR A 165 6.06 17.54 0.34
N ASN A 166 6.64 17.64 1.53
CA ASN A 166 7.33 16.50 2.12
C ASN A 166 6.31 15.39 2.39
N ALA A 167 6.61 14.19 1.92
CA ALA A 167 5.80 13.03 2.24
C ALA A 167 5.79 12.81 3.76
N ILE A 168 4.63 12.48 4.32
CA ILE A 168 4.52 12.06 5.73
C ILE A 168 5.11 10.67 5.88
N GLU A 169 4.83 9.81 4.92
CA GLU A 169 5.40 8.47 4.82
C GLU A 169 6.44 8.40 3.72
N TYR A 170 7.48 7.63 3.96
CA TYR A 170 8.65 7.58 3.07
C TYR A 170 8.71 6.28 2.26
N GLY A 171 7.68 5.46 2.34
CA GLY A 171 7.65 4.15 1.74
C GLY A 171 8.67 3.16 2.35
N SER A 172 8.54 1.91 2.00
CA SER A 172 9.51 0.88 2.36
C SER A 172 10.82 1.11 1.61
N SER A 173 11.95 1.05 2.32
CA SER A 173 13.29 1.24 1.74
C SER A 173 13.61 0.25 0.60
N LEU A 174 12.99 -0.92 0.58
CA LEU A 174 13.15 -1.94 -0.47
C LEU A 174 12.45 -1.53 -1.77
N TYR A 175 11.34 -0.79 -1.67
CA TYR A 175 10.51 -0.35 -2.80
C TYR A 175 10.69 1.13 -3.13
N THR A 176 11.68 1.79 -2.51
CA THR A 176 12.06 3.17 -2.83
C THR A 176 13.38 3.20 -3.57
N HIS A 177 13.42 3.91 -4.70
CA HIS A 177 14.66 4.01 -5.47
C HIS A 177 15.79 4.64 -4.63
N ARG A 178 16.96 3.98 -4.61
CA ARG A 178 18.11 4.34 -3.74
C ARG A 178 18.59 5.79 -3.87
N ASN A 179 18.36 6.42 -5.03
CA ASN A 179 18.77 7.80 -5.29
C ASN A 179 17.67 8.82 -5.00
N ARG A 180 16.48 8.38 -4.61
CA ARG A 180 15.38 9.28 -4.25
C ARG A 180 15.68 9.92 -2.89
N ARG A 181 16.45 11.02 -2.93
CA ARG A 181 16.82 11.80 -1.73
C ARG A 181 15.77 12.83 -1.35
N ILE A 182 14.89 13.17 -2.26
CA ILE A 182 13.89 14.22 -2.06
C ILE A 182 12.61 13.55 -1.60
N ARG A 183 12.23 13.87 -0.39
CA ARG A 183 10.99 13.44 0.28
C ARG A 183 9.78 14.25 -0.22
N ARG A 184 9.75 14.55 -1.51
CA ARG A 184 8.63 15.21 -2.16
C ARG A 184 7.83 14.20 -2.93
N THR A 185 6.53 14.28 -2.78
CA THR A 185 5.60 13.50 -3.59
C THR A 185 5.31 14.21 -4.89
N ASP A 186 5.31 13.45 -5.97
CA ASP A 186 4.94 13.87 -7.31
C ASP A 186 4.26 12.70 -8.05
N GLU A 187 3.82 12.92 -9.26
CA GLU A 187 3.18 11.91 -10.12
C GLU A 187 4.06 10.68 -10.42
N HIS A 188 5.36 10.77 -10.15
CA HIS A 188 6.35 9.71 -10.37
C HIS A 188 6.73 8.95 -9.09
N THR A 189 6.09 9.30 -7.97
CA THR A 189 6.40 8.71 -6.66
C THR A 189 6.30 7.19 -6.67
N ASP A 190 5.28 6.66 -7.32
CA ASP A 190 4.98 5.23 -7.34
C ASP A 190 5.57 4.50 -8.56
N ASP A 191 6.24 5.21 -9.49
CA ASP A 191 6.76 4.60 -10.71
C ASP A 191 7.71 3.44 -10.43
N TYR A 192 8.68 3.67 -9.57
CA TYR A 192 9.70 2.66 -9.27
C TYR A 192 9.11 1.39 -8.62
N PRO A 193 8.32 1.46 -7.54
CA PRO A 193 7.77 0.26 -6.94
C PRO A 193 6.78 -0.47 -7.86
N LEU A 194 5.95 0.24 -8.62
CA LEU A 194 5.05 -0.39 -9.58
C LEU A 194 5.83 -1.12 -10.67
N ALA A 195 6.82 -0.47 -11.27
CA ALA A 195 7.66 -1.06 -12.30
C ALA A 195 8.46 -2.26 -11.76
N LEU A 196 9.03 -2.13 -10.55
CA LEU A 196 9.80 -3.19 -9.91
C LEU A 196 8.95 -4.45 -9.68
N ILE A 197 7.78 -4.32 -9.04
CA ILE A 197 6.91 -5.46 -8.74
C ILE A 197 6.41 -6.11 -10.04
N SER A 198 6.02 -5.32 -11.05
CA SER A 198 5.62 -5.83 -12.38
C SER A 198 6.71 -6.71 -13.00
N VAL A 199 7.95 -6.22 -13.03
CA VAL A 199 9.10 -6.97 -13.57
C VAL A 199 9.39 -8.24 -12.78
N LEU A 200 9.34 -8.18 -11.45
CA LEU A 200 9.61 -9.34 -10.61
C LEU A 200 8.54 -10.43 -10.79
N LEU A 201 7.26 -10.07 -10.81
CA LEU A 201 6.17 -11.02 -11.04
C LEU A 201 6.24 -11.65 -12.44
N ALA A 202 6.55 -10.86 -13.48
CA ALA A 202 6.73 -11.37 -14.84
C ALA A 202 7.91 -12.36 -14.93
N ALA A 203 9.02 -12.10 -14.24
CA ALA A 203 10.15 -13.04 -14.16
C ALA A 203 9.78 -14.32 -13.41
N MET A 204 9.05 -14.24 -12.29
CA MET A 204 8.57 -15.39 -11.56
C MET A 204 7.55 -16.23 -12.36
N ALA A 205 6.80 -15.62 -13.27
CA ALA A 205 5.93 -16.32 -14.20
C ALA A 205 6.69 -17.21 -15.20
N ILE A 206 7.97 -16.91 -15.45
CA ILE A 206 8.85 -17.72 -16.30
C ILE A 206 9.57 -18.80 -15.48
N ASP A 207 10.10 -18.41 -14.33
CA ASP A 207 10.78 -19.31 -13.38
C ASP A 207 10.48 -18.84 -11.94
N GLU A 208 9.61 -19.55 -11.26
CA GLU A 208 9.15 -19.22 -9.89
C GLU A 208 10.28 -19.13 -8.86
N ARG A 209 11.42 -19.80 -9.13
CA ARG A 209 12.58 -19.87 -8.24
C ARG A 209 13.73 -18.96 -8.66
N CYS A 210 13.51 -18.10 -9.64
CA CYS A 210 14.58 -17.28 -10.23
C CYS A 210 15.34 -16.43 -9.19
N PHE A 211 14.68 -16.00 -8.11
CA PHE A 211 15.28 -15.17 -7.07
C PHE A 211 15.73 -15.93 -5.81
N SER A 212 15.62 -17.27 -5.79
CA SER A 212 15.93 -18.09 -4.60
C SER A 212 17.36 -17.95 -4.06
N ARG A 213 18.29 -17.49 -4.88
CA ARG A 213 19.70 -17.28 -4.51
C ARG A 213 20.12 -15.82 -4.54
N SER A 214 19.23 -14.92 -4.88
CA SER A 214 19.53 -13.49 -4.94
C SER A 214 19.63 -12.88 -3.55
N THR A 215 20.50 -11.91 -3.40
CA THR A 215 20.78 -11.21 -2.13
C THR A 215 20.41 -9.72 -2.18
N SER A 216 20.00 -9.23 -3.34
CA SER A 216 19.68 -7.79 -3.50
C SER A 216 18.68 -7.51 -4.61
N ILE A 217 17.96 -6.41 -4.49
CA ILE A 217 17.03 -5.93 -5.53
C ILE A 217 17.75 -5.68 -6.87
N SER A 218 18.97 -5.16 -6.83
CA SER A 218 19.75 -4.94 -8.06
C SER A 218 20.07 -6.25 -8.80
N GLU A 219 20.37 -7.30 -8.04
CA GLU A 219 20.57 -8.64 -8.58
C GLU A 219 19.26 -9.22 -9.12
N ASN A 220 18.15 -9.04 -8.42
CA ASN A 220 16.83 -9.46 -8.91
C ASN A 220 16.48 -8.81 -10.24
N ILE A 221 16.71 -7.52 -10.40
CA ILE A 221 16.46 -6.81 -11.67
C ILE A 221 17.32 -7.41 -12.79
N THR A 222 18.61 -7.72 -12.51
CA THR A 222 19.50 -8.32 -13.51
C THR A 222 19.02 -9.70 -13.93
N ILE A 223 18.66 -10.56 -12.98
CA ILE A 223 18.11 -11.90 -13.24
C ILE A 223 16.81 -11.81 -14.04
N ALA A 224 15.90 -10.91 -13.64
CA ALA A 224 14.65 -10.69 -14.36
C ALA A 224 14.89 -10.27 -15.80
N MET A 225 15.79 -9.33 -16.05
CA MET A 225 16.13 -8.89 -17.40
C MET A 225 16.64 -10.04 -18.29
N GLU A 226 17.51 -10.91 -17.77
CA GLU A 226 18.01 -12.06 -18.51
C GLU A 226 16.89 -13.06 -18.85
N LEU A 227 16.00 -13.34 -17.91
CA LEU A 227 14.86 -14.25 -18.13
C LEU A 227 13.86 -13.69 -19.13
N LEU A 228 13.43 -12.43 -18.94
CA LEU A 228 12.49 -11.76 -19.82
C LEU A 228 13.03 -11.66 -21.26
N HIS A 229 14.32 -11.34 -21.41
CA HIS A 229 14.96 -11.30 -22.72
C HIS A 229 14.97 -12.68 -23.39
N LYS A 230 15.35 -13.73 -22.67
CA LYS A 230 15.36 -15.11 -23.19
C LYS A 230 13.96 -15.62 -23.55
N ALA A 231 12.96 -15.24 -22.78
CA ALA A 231 11.56 -15.59 -23.02
C ALA A 231 10.90 -14.77 -24.14
N GLY A 232 11.55 -13.70 -24.60
CA GLY A 232 11.00 -12.79 -25.61
C GLY A 232 9.93 -11.84 -25.08
N ASP A 233 9.82 -11.69 -23.75
CA ASP A 233 8.94 -10.70 -23.11
C ASP A 233 9.57 -9.30 -23.20
N THR A 234 9.37 -8.69 -24.35
CA THR A 234 9.95 -7.37 -24.65
C THR A 234 9.33 -6.25 -23.84
N LEU A 235 8.09 -6.40 -23.37
CA LEU A 235 7.39 -5.35 -22.61
C LEU A 235 7.97 -5.21 -21.20
N HIS A 236 7.99 -6.28 -20.42
CA HIS A 236 8.57 -6.25 -19.07
C HIS A 236 10.09 -6.05 -19.11
N TYR A 237 10.78 -6.54 -20.16
CA TYR A 237 12.19 -6.22 -20.38
C TYR A 237 12.43 -4.71 -20.54
N ASN A 238 11.58 -4.00 -21.29
CA ASN A 238 11.67 -2.55 -21.44
C ASN A 238 11.37 -1.81 -20.13
N ILE A 239 10.41 -2.31 -19.32
CA ILE A 239 10.16 -1.75 -17.97
C ILE A 239 11.42 -1.93 -17.10
N ALA A 240 12.06 -3.10 -17.14
CA ALA A 240 13.28 -3.37 -16.37
C ALA A 240 14.45 -2.46 -16.80
N LEU A 241 14.63 -2.22 -18.10
CA LEU A 241 15.60 -1.26 -18.63
C LEU A 241 15.33 0.16 -18.14
N ALA A 242 14.06 0.57 -18.13
CA ALA A 242 13.66 1.89 -17.65
C ALA A 242 13.95 2.07 -16.16
N ILE A 243 13.72 1.03 -15.33
CA ILE A 243 14.10 1.03 -13.90
C ILE A 243 15.61 1.18 -13.75
N GLN A 244 16.40 0.38 -14.48
CA GLN A 244 17.84 0.36 -14.35
C GLN A 244 18.48 1.69 -14.78
N SER A 245 17.91 2.37 -15.78
CA SER A 245 18.38 3.66 -16.27
C SER A 245 17.81 4.86 -15.51
N SER A 246 16.84 4.66 -14.63
CA SER A 246 16.15 5.74 -13.93
C SER A 246 17.09 6.50 -13.00
N ILE A 247 16.88 7.83 -12.92
CA ILE A 247 17.64 8.73 -12.05
C ILE A 247 16.80 8.94 -10.83
N MET A 248 16.33 8.56 -10.01
CA MET A 248 15.47 8.84 -8.84
C MET A 248 14.19 8.00 -8.81
N GLY A 249 14.16 6.96 -9.63
CA GLY A 249 13.01 6.06 -9.67
C GLY A 249 11.87 6.54 -10.58
N LYS A 250 12.06 7.64 -11.31
CA LYS A 250 11.15 8.07 -12.33
C LYS A 250 11.26 7.12 -13.53
N VAL A 251 10.16 6.50 -13.90
CA VAL A 251 10.08 5.60 -15.07
C VAL A 251 9.21 6.29 -16.12
N ASP A 252 9.89 7.00 -17.03
CA ASP A 252 9.19 7.65 -18.13
C ASP A 252 8.42 6.60 -18.96
N TRP A 253 7.20 6.95 -19.38
CA TRP A 253 6.32 6.10 -20.19
C TRP A 253 5.80 4.85 -19.48
N LEU A 254 5.88 4.76 -18.14
CA LEU A 254 5.41 3.59 -17.40
C LEU A 254 3.94 3.27 -17.71
N GLU A 255 3.06 4.28 -17.69
CA GLU A 255 1.63 4.08 -18.02
C GLU A 255 1.45 3.48 -19.41
N GLU A 256 2.20 3.94 -20.41
CA GLU A 256 2.11 3.45 -21.79
C GLU A 256 2.66 2.01 -21.93
N LEU A 257 3.71 1.68 -21.17
CA LEU A 257 4.26 0.32 -21.14
C LEU A 257 3.26 -0.64 -20.48
N LEU A 258 2.71 -0.28 -19.33
CA LEU A 258 1.68 -1.06 -18.63
C LEU A 258 0.40 -1.20 -19.48
N ALA A 259 -0.02 -0.15 -20.20
CA ALA A 259 -1.14 -0.23 -21.14
C ALA A 259 -0.98 -1.28 -22.24
N LYS A 260 0.26 -1.64 -22.57
CA LYS A 260 0.55 -2.72 -23.53
C LYS A 260 0.56 -4.10 -22.88
N CYS A 261 0.93 -4.19 -21.61
CA CYS A 261 0.89 -5.45 -20.84
C CYS A 261 -0.55 -5.93 -20.58
N VAL A 262 -1.53 -5.02 -20.48
CA VAL A 262 -2.94 -5.35 -20.17
C VAL A 262 -3.82 -5.57 -21.40
N LYS A 263 -3.29 -5.43 -22.62
CA LYS A 263 -3.99 -5.73 -23.88
C LYS A 263 -3.84 -7.18 -24.28
#